data_bd01049829084805bb56d7415d78f088
#
_entry.id   bd01049829084805bb56d7415d78f088
#
_cell.length_a   1.000
_cell.length_b   1.000
_cell.length_c   1.000
_cell.angle_alpha   90.00
_cell.angle_beta   90.00
_cell.angle_gamma   90.00
#
_symmetry.space_group_name_H-M   'P 1'
#
loop_
_entity.id
_entity.type
_entity.pdbx_description
1 polymer ?
#
loop_
_entity_poly.entity_id
_entity_poly.type
_entity_poly.pdbx_seq_one_letter_code
_entity_poly.pdbx_strand_id
1 'polypeptide(L)'
;MTPEMILTMIVLGFVIVLFIFEWVRVDVVGIIMMVLLPLIGLVSPKEAFLGLSSNAVVSIMAVIIIGAGLDKTGVMNKVAGPIVKLAGNSEKKVITLISGTVGIISSMMQNIGAAALFLPAAQRIGKRMGVPVSRILMPMGFCAIIGGTITLVGASPTILLNDLMVLGGKKLEP
;
A
#
# COMPACT_ATOMS: atom_id res chain seq x y z
N MET A 1 12.14 2.95 -32.65
CA MET A 1 12.36 3.38 -31.25
C MET A 1 13.27 4.59 -31.29
N THR A 2 12.87 5.67 -30.66
CA THR A 2 13.73 6.86 -30.53
C THR A 2 14.87 6.55 -29.52
N PRO A 3 16.03 7.21 -29.64
CA PRO A 3 17.14 7.01 -28.68
C PRO A 3 16.71 7.27 -27.23
N GLU A 4 15.79 8.20 -27.02
CA GLU A 4 15.21 8.50 -25.69
C GLU A 4 14.40 7.32 -25.11
N MET A 5 13.64 6.61 -25.96
CA MET A 5 12.91 5.40 -25.51
C MET A 5 13.85 4.29 -25.07
N ILE A 6 14.95 4.09 -25.81
CA ILE A 6 15.96 3.08 -25.47
C ILE A 6 16.64 3.43 -24.14
N LEU A 7 17.01 4.70 -23.98
CA LEU A 7 17.65 5.19 -22.75
C LEU A 7 16.70 5.04 -21.54
N THR A 8 15.41 5.37 -21.70
CA THR A 8 14.39 5.19 -20.66
C THR A 8 14.26 3.72 -20.26
N MET A 9 14.26 2.79 -21.23
CA MET A 9 14.18 1.35 -20.95
C MET A 9 15.42 0.84 -20.21
N ILE A 10 16.61 1.35 -20.55
CA ILE A 10 17.86 0.99 -19.85
C ILE A 10 17.81 1.47 -18.39
N VAL A 11 17.41 2.73 -18.18
CA VAL A 11 17.28 3.30 -16.83
C VAL A 11 16.24 2.52 -16.01
N LEU A 12 15.09 2.19 -16.61
CA LEU A 12 14.06 1.38 -15.95
C LEU A 12 14.60 -0.01 -15.57
N GLY A 13 15.31 -0.68 -16.49
CA GLY A 13 15.93 -1.97 -16.20
C GLY A 13 16.95 -1.89 -15.06
N PHE A 14 17.76 -0.83 -15.03
CA PHE A 14 18.70 -0.59 -13.95
C PHE A 14 18.01 -0.40 -12.59
N VAL A 15 16.94 0.39 -12.54
CA VAL A 15 16.13 0.59 -11.32
C VAL A 15 15.52 -0.72 -10.83
N ILE A 16 14.97 -1.53 -11.75
CA ILE A 16 14.40 -2.84 -11.40
C ILE A 16 15.48 -3.75 -10.79
N VAL A 17 16.67 -3.77 -11.35
CA VAL A 17 17.80 -4.54 -10.80
C VAL A 17 18.15 -4.07 -9.39
N LEU A 18 18.24 -2.75 -9.16
CA LEU A 18 18.50 -2.20 -7.83
C LEU A 18 17.42 -2.61 -6.80
N PHE A 19 16.17 -2.66 -7.22
CA PHE A 19 15.06 -3.08 -6.34
C PHE A 19 15.07 -4.59 -6.05
N ILE A 20 15.45 -5.42 -7.02
CA ILE A 20 15.54 -6.88 -6.83
C ILE A 20 16.68 -7.24 -5.87
N PHE A 21 17.82 -6.60 -6.00
CA PHE A 21 18.99 -6.90 -5.18
C PHE A 21 19.00 -6.16 -3.83
N GLU A 22 18.10 -5.17 -3.62
CA GLU A 22 17.99 -4.39 -2.38
C GLU A 22 19.33 -3.78 -1.88
N TRP A 23 20.28 -3.55 -2.81
CA TRP A 23 21.61 -2.99 -2.44
C TRP A 23 21.50 -1.57 -1.92
N VAL A 24 20.49 -0.85 -2.37
CA VAL A 24 20.23 0.54 -1.97
C VAL A 24 18.76 0.64 -1.55
N ARG A 25 18.50 1.41 -0.50
CA ARG A 25 17.13 1.66 -0.01
C ARG A 25 16.30 2.34 -1.09
N VAL A 26 15.03 1.95 -1.20
CA VAL A 26 14.09 2.43 -2.22
C VAL A 26 13.98 3.96 -2.25
N ASP A 27 13.97 4.59 -1.07
CA ASP A 27 13.95 6.04 -0.91
C ASP A 27 15.17 6.73 -1.54
N VAL A 28 16.37 6.15 -1.35
CA VAL A 28 17.62 6.66 -1.92
C VAL A 28 17.63 6.49 -3.44
N VAL A 29 17.15 5.34 -3.94
CA VAL A 29 17.01 5.11 -5.40
C VAL A 29 16.09 6.17 -6.02
N GLY A 30 14.96 6.50 -5.35
CA GLY A 30 14.06 7.55 -5.80
C GLY A 30 14.76 8.92 -5.92
N ILE A 31 15.57 9.30 -4.92
CA ILE A 31 16.33 10.55 -4.94
C ILE A 31 17.38 10.54 -6.06
N ILE A 32 18.11 9.44 -6.22
CA ILE A 32 19.08 9.27 -7.30
C ILE A 32 18.40 9.45 -8.66
N MET A 33 17.24 8.82 -8.88
CA MET A 33 16.49 8.95 -10.13
C MET A 33 16.00 10.38 -10.38
N MET A 34 15.54 11.07 -9.34
CA MET A 34 15.11 12.46 -9.42
C MET A 34 16.22 13.40 -9.91
N VAL A 35 17.48 13.09 -9.57
CA VAL A 35 18.66 13.86 -10.03
C VAL A 35 19.17 13.35 -11.37
N LEU A 36 19.20 12.03 -11.55
CA LEU A 36 19.79 11.39 -12.73
C LEU A 36 18.97 11.67 -14.00
N LEU A 37 17.64 11.58 -13.95
CA LEU A 37 16.79 11.75 -15.13
C LEU A 37 16.93 13.13 -15.79
N PRO A 38 16.97 14.26 -15.05
CA PRO A 38 17.27 15.56 -15.63
C PRO A 38 18.69 15.69 -16.16
N LEU A 39 19.68 15.07 -15.51
CA LEU A 39 21.09 15.12 -15.95
C LEU A 39 21.30 14.42 -17.29
N ILE A 40 20.52 13.36 -17.55
CA ILE A 40 20.56 12.63 -18.83
C ILE A 40 19.65 13.30 -19.89
N GLY A 41 18.91 14.33 -19.52
CA GLY A 41 18.04 15.08 -20.43
C GLY A 41 16.72 14.38 -20.78
N LEU A 42 16.34 13.31 -20.05
CA LEU A 42 15.07 12.59 -20.26
C LEU A 42 13.86 13.36 -19.74
N VAL A 43 14.05 14.18 -18.70
CA VAL A 43 13.00 14.96 -18.03
C VAL A 43 13.57 16.33 -17.70
N SER A 44 12.75 17.38 -17.77
CA SER A 44 13.22 18.70 -17.31
C SER A 44 13.37 18.72 -15.77
N PRO A 45 14.29 19.53 -15.22
CA PRO A 45 14.44 19.66 -13.77
C PRO A 45 13.13 20.02 -13.07
N LYS A 46 12.31 20.87 -13.69
CA LYS A 46 11.00 21.26 -13.17
C LYS A 46 10.04 20.06 -13.07
N GLU A 47 10.00 19.22 -14.08
CA GLU A 47 9.15 18.02 -14.09
C GLU A 47 9.60 16.98 -13.08
N ALA A 48 10.89 16.81 -12.86
CA ALA A 48 11.42 15.90 -11.85
C ALA A 48 10.93 16.26 -10.43
N PHE A 49 10.81 17.57 -10.12
CA PHE A 49 10.30 18.04 -8.84
C PHE A 49 8.77 18.05 -8.76
N LEU A 50 8.05 18.14 -9.89
CA LEU A 50 6.60 18.08 -9.90
C LEU A 50 6.05 16.77 -9.31
N GLY A 51 6.79 15.67 -9.44
CA GLY A 51 6.42 14.40 -8.81
C GLY A 51 6.23 14.50 -7.29
N LEU A 52 7.07 15.27 -6.59
CA LEU A 52 6.98 15.46 -5.13
C LEU A 52 5.78 16.31 -4.69
N SER A 53 5.30 17.20 -5.55
CA SER A 53 4.18 18.10 -5.30
C SER A 53 2.90 17.67 -6.00
N SER A 54 2.86 16.45 -6.55
CA SER A 54 1.67 15.93 -7.21
C SER A 54 0.54 15.71 -6.19
N ASN A 55 -0.71 15.85 -6.67
CA ASN A 55 -1.89 15.57 -5.87
C ASN A 55 -1.88 14.15 -5.29
N ALA A 56 -1.33 13.18 -6.03
CA ALA A 56 -1.18 11.81 -5.58
C ALA A 56 -0.29 11.73 -4.33
N VAL A 57 0.90 12.33 -4.35
CA VAL A 57 1.84 12.30 -3.22
C VAL A 57 1.25 12.99 -1.99
N VAL A 58 0.62 14.15 -2.15
CA VAL A 58 -0.04 14.87 -1.05
C VAL A 58 -1.18 14.03 -0.46
N SER A 59 -1.99 13.39 -1.30
CA SER A 59 -3.08 12.50 -0.87
C SER A 59 -2.55 11.28 -0.11
N ILE A 60 -1.48 10.65 -0.60
CA ILE A 60 -0.84 9.51 0.08
C ILE A 60 -0.32 9.93 1.46
N MET A 61 0.37 11.07 1.56
CA MET A 61 0.85 11.58 2.84
C MET A 61 -0.31 11.84 3.81
N ALA A 62 -1.39 12.49 3.35
CA ALA A 62 -2.57 12.75 4.17
C ALA A 62 -3.20 11.46 4.70
N VAL A 63 -3.37 10.43 3.84
CA VAL A 63 -3.92 9.12 4.24
C VAL A 63 -3.03 8.43 5.27
N ILE A 64 -1.70 8.49 5.12
CA ILE A 64 -0.76 7.91 6.09
C ILE A 64 -0.90 8.62 7.45
N ILE A 65 -0.98 9.95 7.47
CA ILE A 65 -1.13 10.73 8.70
C ILE A 65 -2.45 10.41 9.40
N ILE A 66 -3.55 10.39 8.65
CA ILE A 66 -4.88 10.04 9.19
C ILE A 66 -4.87 8.60 9.71
N GLY A 67 -4.34 7.66 8.95
CA GLY A 67 -4.21 6.26 9.35
C GLY A 67 -3.42 6.09 10.64
N ALA A 68 -2.27 6.76 10.77
CA ALA A 68 -1.47 6.77 11.99
C ALA A 68 -2.21 7.41 13.18
N GLY A 69 -3.03 8.43 12.94
CA GLY A 69 -3.90 9.04 13.94
C GLY A 69 -4.96 8.07 14.45
N LEU A 70 -5.63 7.36 13.55
CA LEU A 70 -6.64 6.34 13.87
C LEU A 70 -6.04 5.18 14.68
N ASP A 71 -4.82 4.76 14.35
CA ASP A 71 -4.11 3.71 15.07
C ASP A 71 -3.73 4.17 16.49
N LYS A 72 -3.10 5.36 16.64
CA LYS A 72 -2.70 5.92 17.93
C LYS A 72 -3.88 6.23 18.84
N THR A 73 -5.01 6.63 18.32
CA THR A 73 -6.23 6.91 19.12
C THR A 73 -6.94 5.63 19.61
N GLY A 74 -6.52 4.47 19.10
CA GLY A 74 -7.10 3.18 19.48
C GLY A 74 -8.54 2.97 18.98
N VAL A 75 -9.03 3.82 18.10
CA VAL A 75 -10.37 3.67 17.47
C VAL A 75 -10.48 2.33 16.78
N MET A 76 -9.42 1.92 16.07
CA MET A 76 -9.40 0.64 15.38
C MET A 76 -9.48 -0.56 16.32
N ASN A 77 -8.87 -0.48 17.52
CA ASN A 77 -8.97 -1.53 18.54
C ASN A 77 -10.42 -1.67 19.07
N LYS A 78 -11.17 -0.57 19.16
CA LYS A 78 -12.58 -0.60 19.55
C LYS A 78 -13.45 -1.29 18.48
N VAL A 79 -13.11 -1.15 17.23
CA VAL A 79 -13.79 -1.83 16.10
C VAL A 79 -13.38 -3.30 16.03
N ALA A 80 -12.10 -3.61 16.16
CA ALA A 80 -11.57 -4.97 16.06
C ALA A 80 -11.98 -5.88 17.23
N GLY A 81 -12.05 -5.34 18.44
CA GLY A 81 -12.28 -6.10 19.67
C GLY A 81 -13.59 -6.93 19.67
N PRO A 82 -14.75 -6.35 19.36
CA PRO A 82 -16.02 -7.08 19.29
C PRO A 82 -16.03 -8.19 18.26
N ILE A 83 -15.38 -7.96 17.12
CA ILE A 83 -15.35 -8.91 15.99
C ILE A 83 -14.57 -10.16 16.36
N VAL A 84 -13.43 -9.99 17.03
CA VAL A 84 -12.63 -11.12 17.52
C VAL A 84 -13.41 -11.94 18.56
N LYS A 85 -14.22 -11.28 19.41
CA LYS A 85 -15.07 -11.96 20.40
C LYS A 85 -16.20 -12.76 19.73
N LEU A 86 -16.80 -12.25 18.66
CA LEU A 86 -17.86 -12.93 17.89
C LEU A 86 -17.39 -14.16 17.14
N ALA A 87 -16.11 -14.25 16.82
CA ALA A 87 -15.54 -15.35 16.05
C ALA A 87 -15.60 -16.72 16.78
N GLY A 88 -15.62 -16.71 18.13
CA GLY A 88 -15.71 -17.94 18.93
C GLY A 88 -14.55 -18.90 18.70
N ASN A 89 -14.84 -20.23 18.74
CA ASN A 89 -13.82 -21.28 18.61
C ASN A 89 -13.79 -21.95 17.22
N SER A 90 -14.50 -21.44 16.23
CA SER A 90 -14.52 -22.00 14.87
C SER A 90 -13.46 -21.37 14.00
N GLU A 91 -12.48 -22.15 13.53
CA GLU A 91 -11.42 -21.68 12.63
C GLU A 91 -11.97 -20.94 11.40
N LYS A 92 -12.96 -21.53 10.73
CA LYS A 92 -13.58 -20.91 9.56
C LYS A 92 -14.23 -19.56 9.86
N LYS A 93 -14.97 -19.46 10.98
CA LYS A 93 -15.59 -18.20 11.41
C LYS A 93 -14.56 -17.14 11.76
N VAL A 94 -13.48 -17.54 12.44
CA VAL A 94 -12.36 -16.65 12.78
C VAL A 94 -11.73 -16.08 11.52
N ILE A 95 -11.35 -16.94 10.58
CA ILE A 95 -10.73 -16.54 9.32
C ILE A 95 -11.67 -15.59 8.56
N THR A 96 -12.93 -15.96 8.36
CA THR A 96 -13.88 -15.14 7.60
C THR A 96 -14.13 -13.79 8.25
N LEU A 97 -14.35 -13.74 9.58
CA LEU A 97 -14.63 -12.49 10.27
C LEU A 97 -13.42 -11.57 10.33
N ILE A 98 -12.22 -12.09 10.64
CA ILE A 98 -11.00 -11.29 10.68
C ILE A 98 -10.68 -10.78 9.28
N SER A 99 -10.67 -11.65 8.28
CA SER A 99 -10.32 -11.28 6.91
C SER A 99 -11.33 -10.29 6.32
N GLY A 100 -12.62 -10.52 6.51
CA GLY A 100 -13.67 -9.61 6.07
C GLY A 100 -13.57 -8.22 6.72
N THR A 101 -13.31 -8.19 8.03
CA THR A 101 -13.13 -6.93 8.76
C THR A 101 -11.89 -6.18 8.32
N VAL A 102 -10.77 -6.89 8.14
CA VAL A 102 -9.54 -6.27 7.64
C VAL A 102 -9.77 -5.71 6.24
N GLY A 103 -10.50 -6.42 5.36
CA GLY A 103 -10.86 -5.93 4.04
C GLY A 103 -11.69 -4.64 4.09
N ILE A 104 -12.71 -4.58 4.95
CA ILE A 104 -13.53 -3.37 5.13
C ILE A 104 -12.68 -2.22 5.69
N ILE A 105 -11.88 -2.46 6.70
CA ILE A 105 -11.02 -1.43 7.31
C ILE A 105 -9.97 -0.96 6.31
N SER A 106 -9.40 -1.87 5.51
CA SER A 106 -8.42 -1.56 4.48
C SER A 106 -8.99 -0.71 3.35
N SER A 107 -10.31 -0.70 3.14
CA SER A 107 -10.92 0.24 2.20
C SER A 107 -10.86 1.70 2.67
N MET A 108 -10.67 1.92 3.97
CA MET A 108 -10.63 3.27 4.58
C MET A 108 -9.23 3.71 5.02
N MET A 109 -8.28 2.77 5.09
CA MET A 109 -6.89 3.05 5.47
C MET A 109 -5.93 2.16 4.68
N GLN A 110 -4.63 2.46 4.74
CA GLN A 110 -3.63 1.66 4.01
C GLN A 110 -3.63 0.18 4.41
N ASN A 111 -3.45 -0.70 3.43
CA ASN A 111 -3.45 -2.16 3.58
C ASN A 111 -2.52 -2.65 4.69
N ILE A 112 -1.30 -2.10 4.76
CA ILE A 112 -0.29 -2.47 5.75
C ILE A 112 -0.77 -2.12 7.16
N GLY A 113 -1.35 -0.94 7.35
CA GLY A 113 -1.91 -0.49 8.63
C GLY A 113 -3.05 -1.39 9.08
N ALA A 114 -4.01 -1.69 8.19
CA ALA A 114 -5.12 -2.58 8.47
C ALA A 114 -4.64 -3.99 8.87
N ALA A 115 -3.70 -4.57 8.13
CA ALA A 115 -3.14 -5.88 8.43
C ALA A 115 -2.36 -5.88 9.77
N ALA A 116 -1.51 -4.87 10.00
CA ALA A 116 -0.70 -4.75 11.21
C ALA A 116 -1.56 -4.65 12.48
N LEU A 117 -2.70 -3.97 12.41
CA LEU A 117 -3.63 -3.82 13.50
C LEU A 117 -4.21 -5.17 13.98
N PHE A 118 -4.52 -6.06 13.06
CA PHE A 118 -5.07 -7.38 13.38
C PHE A 118 -4.01 -8.46 13.61
N LEU A 119 -2.75 -8.21 13.29
CA LEU A 119 -1.66 -9.17 13.46
C LEU A 119 -1.54 -9.71 14.89
N PRO A 120 -1.54 -8.90 15.96
CA PRO A 120 -1.51 -9.41 17.33
C PRO A 120 -2.72 -10.27 17.68
N ALA A 121 -3.92 -9.90 17.19
CA ALA A 121 -5.13 -10.65 17.40
C ALA A 121 -5.08 -12.02 16.71
N ALA A 122 -4.66 -12.05 15.43
CA ALA A 122 -4.49 -13.28 14.66
C ALA A 122 -3.49 -14.23 15.32
N GLN A 123 -2.37 -13.70 15.84
CA GLN A 123 -1.37 -14.49 16.57
C GLN A 123 -1.91 -15.10 17.86
N ARG A 124 -2.65 -14.31 18.67
CA ARG A 124 -3.25 -14.79 19.93
C ARG A 124 -4.29 -15.88 19.65
N ILE A 125 -5.12 -15.70 18.64
CA ILE A 125 -6.15 -16.66 18.27
C ILE A 125 -5.53 -17.94 17.74
N GLY A 126 -4.54 -17.84 16.83
CA GLY A 126 -3.84 -19.01 16.31
C GLY A 126 -3.20 -19.86 17.43
N LYS A 127 -2.53 -19.21 18.39
CA LYS A 127 -1.96 -19.89 19.56
C LYS A 127 -3.05 -20.54 20.44
N ARG A 128 -4.17 -19.85 20.69
CA ARG A 128 -5.26 -20.37 21.51
C ARG A 128 -5.96 -21.57 20.87
N MET A 129 -6.10 -21.57 19.56
CA MET A 129 -6.79 -22.61 18.80
C MET A 129 -5.87 -23.76 18.37
N GLY A 130 -4.56 -23.65 18.57
CA GLY A 130 -3.59 -24.62 18.07
C GLY A 130 -3.48 -24.64 16.53
N VAL A 131 -3.88 -23.55 15.87
CA VAL A 131 -3.87 -23.43 14.40
C VAL A 131 -2.64 -22.63 13.98
N PRO A 132 -1.93 -23.04 12.91
CA PRO A 132 -0.82 -22.25 12.37
C PRO A 132 -1.28 -20.85 12.03
N VAL A 133 -0.58 -19.85 12.53
CA VAL A 133 -0.94 -18.42 12.37
C VAL A 133 -1.02 -18.03 10.88
N SER A 134 -0.22 -18.67 10.02
CA SER A 134 -0.23 -18.48 8.57
C SER A 134 -1.59 -18.72 7.93
N ARG A 135 -2.39 -19.67 8.46
CA ARG A 135 -3.75 -19.95 7.95
C ARG A 135 -4.71 -18.78 8.18
N ILE A 136 -4.45 -17.95 9.17
CA ILE A 136 -5.24 -16.74 9.45
C ILE A 136 -4.65 -15.55 8.72
N LEU A 137 -3.31 -15.40 8.72
CA LEU A 137 -2.63 -14.26 8.13
C LEU A 137 -2.73 -14.21 6.60
N MET A 138 -2.69 -15.35 5.94
CA MET A 138 -2.73 -15.40 4.48
C MET A 138 -4.06 -14.85 3.91
N PRO A 139 -5.25 -15.37 4.30
CA PRO A 139 -6.53 -14.81 3.87
C PRO A 139 -6.72 -13.36 4.30
N MET A 140 -6.27 -13.01 5.52
CA MET A 140 -6.31 -11.66 6.04
C MET A 140 -5.52 -10.68 5.15
N GLY A 141 -4.30 -11.06 4.74
CA GLY A 141 -3.46 -10.26 3.85
C GLY A 141 -4.09 -10.06 2.46
N PHE A 142 -4.63 -11.12 1.87
CA PHE A 142 -5.36 -11.02 0.60
C PHE A 142 -6.58 -10.11 0.70
N CYS A 143 -7.38 -10.24 1.76
CA CYS A 143 -8.53 -9.38 1.98
C CYS A 143 -8.12 -7.91 2.23
N ALA A 144 -6.98 -7.67 2.88
CA ALA A 144 -6.44 -6.32 3.02
C ALA A 144 -6.11 -5.70 1.66
N ILE A 145 -5.45 -6.44 0.78
CA ILE A 145 -5.10 -5.97 -0.56
C ILE A 145 -6.36 -5.69 -1.38
N ILE A 146 -7.28 -6.66 -1.45
CA ILE A 146 -8.53 -6.51 -2.19
C ILE A 146 -9.40 -5.38 -1.61
N GLY A 147 -9.51 -5.30 -0.28
CA GLY A 147 -10.22 -4.21 0.40
C GLY A 147 -9.66 -2.84 0.06
N GLY A 148 -8.35 -2.72 -0.01
CA GLY A 148 -7.69 -1.47 -0.38
C GLY A 148 -7.96 -1.01 -1.81
N THR A 149 -8.33 -1.90 -2.73
CA THR A 149 -8.68 -1.52 -4.11
C THR A 149 -10.11 -1.00 -4.25
N ILE A 150 -10.95 -1.13 -3.22
CA ILE A 150 -12.34 -0.64 -3.25
C ILE A 150 -12.39 0.89 -3.27
N THR A 151 -11.42 1.54 -2.63
CA THR A 151 -11.33 3.01 -2.59
C THR A 151 -9.95 3.49 -2.98
N LEU A 152 -9.87 4.72 -3.48
CA LEU A 152 -8.57 5.37 -3.76
C LEU A 152 -7.74 5.58 -2.49
N VAL A 153 -8.38 5.66 -1.32
CA VAL A 153 -7.72 5.89 -0.03
C VAL A 153 -6.96 4.66 0.46
N GLY A 154 -7.50 3.46 0.20
CA GLY A 154 -6.94 2.20 0.69
C GLY A 154 -5.64 1.78 0.00
N ALA A 155 -5.43 2.15 -1.24
CA ALA A 155 -4.27 1.72 -2.02
C ALA A 155 -3.54 2.91 -2.68
N SER A 156 -2.36 3.27 -2.16
CA SER A 156 -1.50 4.29 -2.76
C SER A 156 -1.19 4.06 -4.25
N PRO A 157 -0.96 2.83 -4.73
CA PRO A 157 -0.78 2.57 -6.15
C PRO A 157 -1.98 2.99 -7.02
N THR A 158 -3.21 2.89 -6.50
CA THR A 158 -4.42 3.28 -7.23
C THR A 158 -4.51 4.82 -7.39
N ILE A 159 -4.10 5.56 -6.35
CA ILE A 159 -4.01 7.02 -6.41
C ILE A 159 -2.99 7.44 -7.47
N LEU A 160 -1.81 6.81 -7.45
CA LEU A 160 -0.75 7.09 -8.42
C LEU A 160 -1.18 6.77 -9.85
N LEU A 161 -1.83 5.62 -10.05
CA LEU A 161 -2.36 5.23 -11.37
C LEU A 161 -3.36 6.26 -11.89
N ASN A 162 -4.29 6.73 -11.04
CA ASN A 162 -5.26 7.76 -11.40
C ASN A 162 -4.57 9.07 -11.79
N ASP A 163 -3.55 9.49 -11.05
CA ASP A 163 -2.78 10.71 -11.35
C ASP A 163 -2.05 10.59 -12.70
N LEU A 164 -1.41 9.45 -12.96
CA LEU A 164 -0.74 9.16 -14.24
C LEU A 164 -1.73 9.13 -15.42
N MET A 165 -2.93 8.61 -15.23
CA MET A 165 -3.97 8.60 -16.27
C MET A 165 -4.48 10.02 -16.58
N VAL A 166 -4.63 10.86 -15.56
CA VAL A 166 -5.00 12.28 -15.74
C VAL A 166 -3.91 13.01 -16.50
N LEU A 167 -2.64 12.78 -16.18
CA LEU A 167 -1.50 13.37 -16.91
C LEU A 167 -1.44 12.87 -18.36
N GLY A 168 -1.81 11.60 -18.61
CA GLY A 168 -1.91 11.02 -19.95
C GLY A 168 -3.16 11.43 -20.76
N GLY A 169 -3.97 12.35 -20.22
CA GLY A 169 -5.18 12.87 -20.90
C GLY A 169 -6.39 11.93 -20.84
N LYS A 170 -6.33 10.87 -20.02
CA LYS A 170 -7.47 9.99 -19.75
C LYS A 170 -7.92 10.17 -18.30
N LYS A 171 -9.16 10.60 -18.09
CA LYS A 171 -9.79 10.56 -16.76
C LYS A 171 -10.40 9.18 -16.56
N LEU A 172 -10.08 8.51 -15.44
CA LEU A 172 -10.96 7.47 -14.91
C LEU A 172 -12.18 8.22 -14.35
N GLU A 173 -13.33 8.01 -14.96
CA GLU A 173 -14.57 8.37 -14.29
C GLU A 173 -14.75 7.46 -13.07
N PRO A 174 -15.20 8.04 -11.94
CA PRO A 174 -15.41 7.30 -10.69
C PRO A 174 -16.51 6.25 -10.81
#